data_14c89772080c54feec3b7608e4c769e4
#
_entry.id   14c89772080c54feec3b7608e4c769e4
#
_cell.length_a   1.000
_cell.length_b   1.000
_cell.length_c   1.000
_cell.angle_alpha   90.00
_cell.angle_beta   90.00
_cell.angle_gamma   90.00
#
_symmetry.space_group_name_H-M   'P 1'
#
loop_
_entity.id
_entity.type
_entity.pdbx_description
1 polymer ?
#
loop_
_entity_poly.entity_id
_entity_poly.type
_entity_poly.pdbx_seq_one_letter_code
_entity_poly.pdbx_strand_id
1 'polypeptide(L)'
;MVNIKNFTPGNPKTPEQLELANKHRVLFLFSEDGQEWYEAQKQFAAATIKFSYDSDGVIRSISRDVSALWPVNMSVAEVADTTANRRADISGRWGFDGQNVIDLMTPEKARRTKRDEINRWRGRQEGGNVSFDWNGHKWDAGKDTLARITPVLIVASAGKLPAGFFWTDADDNNVPVSADDLIQLNQEIAVAMVMQGLKIHERQQKMKLDIEELTRINDILEYSVGWGE
;
A
#
# COMPACT_ATOMS: atom_id res chain seq x y z
N MET A 1 9.61 16.57 30.52
CA MET A 1 9.19 16.23 29.15
C MET A 1 9.18 17.52 28.34
N VAL A 2 9.99 17.58 27.30
CA VAL A 2 10.07 18.75 26.41
C VAL A 2 9.02 18.59 25.31
N ASN A 3 8.38 19.69 24.95
CA ASN A 3 7.43 19.77 23.83
C ASN A 3 7.49 21.18 23.25
N ILE A 4 8.10 21.32 22.08
CA ILE A 4 8.32 22.59 21.40
C ILE A 4 7.49 22.62 20.12
N LYS A 5 6.72 23.70 19.95
CA LYS A 5 5.68 23.78 18.92
C LYS A 5 6.16 24.44 17.63
N ASN A 6 5.64 23.96 16.50
CA ASN A 6 5.57 24.63 15.20
C ASN A 6 6.91 25.22 14.72
N PHE A 7 7.89 24.37 14.49
CA PHE A 7 9.13 24.80 13.84
C PHE A 7 8.90 25.12 12.36
N THR A 8 9.22 26.34 11.98
CA THR A 8 9.11 26.82 10.59
C THR A 8 10.45 27.33 10.08
N PRO A 9 10.72 27.25 8.77
CA PRO A 9 11.90 27.85 8.17
C PRO A 9 11.94 29.36 8.43
N GLY A 10 13.11 29.87 8.80
CA GLY A 10 13.31 31.28 9.07
C GLY A 10 14.70 31.78 8.68
N ASN A 11 14.82 33.09 8.56
CA ASN A 11 16.12 33.73 8.26
C ASN A 11 17.04 33.72 9.48
N PRO A 12 18.38 33.66 9.27
CA PRO A 12 19.37 33.84 10.31
C PRO A 12 19.10 35.08 11.15
N LYS A 13 19.17 35.00 12.48
CA LYS A 13 18.90 36.07 13.42
C LYS A 13 20.14 36.63 14.12
N THR A 14 21.28 35.92 14.01
CA THR A 14 22.57 36.36 14.59
C THR A 14 23.66 36.41 13.53
N PRO A 15 24.76 37.15 13.75
CA PRO A 15 25.89 37.20 12.82
C PRO A 15 26.49 35.82 12.55
N GLU A 16 26.57 34.96 13.57
CA GLU A 16 27.08 33.58 13.47
C GLU A 16 26.16 32.72 12.58
N GLN A 17 24.85 32.82 12.74
CA GLN A 17 23.89 32.13 11.90
C GLN A 17 23.96 32.60 10.45
N LEU A 18 24.14 33.91 10.23
CA LEU A 18 24.32 34.48 8.88
C LEU A 18 25.59 33.97 8.22
N GLU A 19 26.68 33.85 8.96
CA GLU A 19 27.93 33.28 8.47
C GLU A 19 27.76 31.80 8.07
N LEU A 20 27.11 30.99 8.92
CA LEU A 20 26.82 29.58 8.62
C LEU A 20 25.90 29.43 7.40
N ALA A 21 24.88 30.24 7.27
CA ALA A 21 24.00 30.23 6.11
C ALA A 21 24.75 30.54 4.81
N ASN A 22 25.60 31.59 4.81
CA ASN A 22 26.32 32.05 3.63
C ASN A 22 27.45 31.08 3.22
N LYS A 23 28.25 30.61 4.19
CA LYS A 23 29.42 29.76 3.91
C LYS A 23 29.06 28.29 3.74
N HIS A 24 28.14 27.79 4.54
CA HIS A 24 27.82 26.36 4.63
C HIS A 24 26.41 26.00 4.18
N ARG A 25 25.62 26.96 3.73
CA ARG A 25 24.21 26.79 3.31
C ARG A 25 23.33 26.14 4.38
N VAL A 26 23.63 26.43 5.66
CA VAL A 26 22.83 25.94 6.79
C VAL A 26 21.44 26.59 6.75
N LEU A 27 20.43 25.78 6.87
CA LEU A 27 19.03 26.21 7.02
C LEU A 27 18.68 26.28 8.51
N PHE A 28 17.85 27.26 8.87
CA PHE A 28 17.41 27.46 10.24
C PHE A 28 15.91 27.27 10.35
N LEU A 29 15.49 26.61 11.43
CA LEU A 29 14.10 26.51 11.83
C LEU A 29 13.91 27.23 13.17
N PHE A 30 12.77 27.89 13.31
CA PHE A 30 12.39 28.56 14.55
C PHE A 30 11.02 28.08 14.99
N SER A 31 10.93 27.77 16.28
CA SER A 31 9.66 27.39 16.91
C SER A 31 8.70 28.57 17.01
N GLU A 32 7.47 28.29 17.37
CA GLU A 32 6.41 29.30 17.59
C GLU A 32 6.81 30.36 18.62
N ASP A 33 7.53 29.96 19.66
CA ASP A 33 8.08 30.85 20.72
C ASP A 33 9.48 31.41 20.39
N GLY A 34 9.98 31.16 19.18
CA GLY A 34 11.20 31.80 18.65
C GLY A 34 12.50 31.04 18.94
N GLN A 35 12.46 29.84 19.51
CA GLN A 35 13.66 29.02 19.75
C GLN A 35 14.23 28.51 18.42
N GLU A 36 15.54 28.61 18.26
CA GLU A 36 16.25 28.06 17.10
C GLU A 36 16.44 26.56 17.28
N TRP A 37 16.25 25.77 16.21
CA TRP A 37 16.22 24.30 16.26
C TRP A 37 17.49 23.67 16.80
N TYR A 38 18.69 24.08 16.35
CA TYR A 38 19.94 23.51 16.82
C TYR A 38 20.20 23.81 18.31
N GLU A 39 19.79 24.97 18.80
CA GLU A 39 19.85 25.29 20.22
C GLU A 39 18.77 24.56 21.02
N ALA A 40 17.57 24.43 20.48
CA ALA A 40 16.46 23.73 21.11
C ALA A 40 16.75 22.25 21.35
N GLN A 41 17.54 21.61 20.49
CA GLN A 41 17.98 20.22 20.68
C GLN A 41 18.65 19.94 22.01
N LYS A 42 19.34 20.91 22.59
CA LYS A 42 20.05 20.78 23.89
C LYS A 42 19.12 20.54 25.07
N GLN A 43 17.84 20.80 24.93
CA GLN A 43 16.84 20.64 26.00
C GLN A 43 16.34 19.20 26.13
N PHE A 44 16.52 18.36 25.11
CA PHE A 44 16.02 17.01 25.08
C PHE A 44 16.92 16.05 25.85
N ALA A 45 16.32 15.19 26.67
CA ALA A 45 17.05 14.21 27.47
C ALA A 45 17.58 13.07 26.61
N ALA A 46 18.81 12.59 26.86
CA ALA A 46 19.44 11.53 26.07
C ALA A 46 18.66 10.20 26.11
N ALA A 47 18.06 9.86 27.25
CA ALA A 47 17.40 8.57 27.48
C ALA A 47 15.91 8.52 27.11
N THR A 48 15.44 9.47 26.27
CA THR A 48 14.03 9.55 25.84
C THR A 48 13.88 9.19 24.36
N ILE A 49 12.63 8.93 23.95
CA ILE A 49 12.23 8.86 22.54
C ILE A 49 11.77 10.26 22.13
N LYS A 50 12.34 10.80 21.05
CA LYS A 50 11.94 12.07 20.43
C LYS A 50 11.18 11.80 19.16
N PHE A 51 10.20 12.63 18.88
CA PHE A 51 9.43 12.56 17.65
C PHE A 51 8.97 13.93 17.19
N SER A 52 8.85 14.09 15.88
CA SER A 52 8.12 15.22 15.30
C SER A 52 6.69 14.80 14.99
N TYR A 53 5.76 15.74 15.18
CA TYR A 53 4.35 15.53 14.90
C TYR A 53 3.75 16.78 14.25
N ASP A 54 2.73 16.55 13.41
CA ASP A 54 2.04 17.61 12.67
C ASP A 54 0.95 18.31 13.50
N SER A 55 0.22 19.23 12.86
CA SER A 55 -0.89 19.99 13.48
C SER A 55 -2.03 19.11 13.98
N ASP A 56 -2.21 17.92 13.39
CA ASP A 56 -3.23 16.94 13.78
C ASP A 56 -2.74 16.04 14.91
N GLY A 57 -1.52 16.24 15.38
CA GLY A 57 -0.90 15.45 16.42
C GLY A 57 -0.31 14.11 15.91
N VAL A 58 -0.29 13.85 14.60
CA VAL A 58 0.21 12.60 14.03
C VAL A 58 1.74 12.58 14.04
N ILE A 59 2.34 11.51 14.56
CA ILE A 59 3.79 11.31 14.58
C ILE A 59 4.28 11.06 13.15
N ARG A 60 5.24 11.88 12.69
CA ARG A 60 5.81 11.85 11.33
C ARG A 60 7.27 11.42 11.28
N SER A 61 8.00 11.61 12.36
CA SER A 61 9.39 11.15 12.49
C SER A 61 9.65 10.76 13.94
N ILE A 62 10.51 9.78 14.17
CA ILE A 62 10.81 9.26 15.50
C ILE A 62 12.29 8.85 15.59
N SER A 63 12.97 9.24 16.66
CA SER A 63 14.37 8.88 16.90
C SER A 63 14.70 8.96 18.40
N ARG A 64 15.74 8.25 18.83
CA ARG A 64 16.38 8.47 20.14
C ARG A 64 17.38 9.63 20.11
N ASP A 65 17.92 9.91 18.93
CA ASP A 65 18.81 11.04 18.69
C ASP A 65 17.98 12.20 18.11
N VAL A 66 17.89 13.29 18.87
CA VAL A 66 17.14 14.49 18.46
C VAL A 66 17.72 15.12 17.19
N SER A 67 19.04 15.00 16.97
CA SER A 67 19.71 15.58 15.79
C SER A 67 19.33 14.89 14.47
N ALA A 68 18.75 13.68 14.55
CA ALA A 68 18.20 12.98 13.39
C ALA A 68 16.83 13.51 12.93
N LEU A 69 16.22 14.43 13.70
CA LEU A 69 14.94 15.03 13.34
C LEU A 69 15.15 16.36 12.61
N TRP A 70 14.30 16.61 11.60
CA TRP A 70 14.23 17.89 10.90
C TRP A 70 12.77 18.35 10.78
N PRO A 71 12.25 19.07 11.80
CA PRO A 71 10.81 19.25 11.97
C PRO A 71 10.23 20.45 11.19
N VAL A 72 10.37 20.48 9.89
CA VAL A 72 9.77 21.54 9.05
C VAL A 72 8.25 21.49 9.12
N ASN A 73 7.64 22.60 9.58
CA ASN A 73 6.20 22.73 9.81
C ASN A 73 5.64 21.68 10.80
N MET A 74 6.44 21.28 11.78
CA MET A 74 6.08 20.29 12.79
C MET A 74 6.49 20.76 14.18
N SER A 75 5.88 20.14 15.18
CA SER A 75 6.28 20.24 16.58
C SER A 75 7.18 19.06 16.96
N VAL A 76 7.99 19.22 18.01
CA VAL A 76 8.86 18.14 18.52
C VAL A 76 8.60 17.92 20.00
N ALA A 77 8.41 16.67 20.38
CA ALA A 77 8.29 16.29 21.79
C ALA A 77 9.16 15.08 22.11
N GLU A 78 9.32 14.83 23.42
CA GLU A 78 9.95 13.62 23.93
C GLU A 78 9.05 12.90 24.91
N VAL A 79 9.20 11.57 25.01
CA VAL A 79 8.56 10.73 26.01
C VAL A 79 9.57 9.73 26.59
N ALA A 80 9.26 9.17 27.76
CA ALA A 80 10.07 8.13 28.35
C ALA A 80 10.23 6.92 27.41
N ASP A 81 11.42 6.33 27.37
CA ASP A 81 11.72 5.14 26.57
C ASP A 81 11.13 3.87 27.23
N THR A 82 9.82 3.72 27.16
CA THR A 82 9.07 2.57 27.68
C THR A 82 8.66 1.62 26.56
N THR A 83 8.35 0.36 26.91
CA THR A 83 7.82 -0.62 25.96
C THR A 83 6.54 -0.12 25.26
N ALA A 84 5.68 0.62 25.99
CA ALA A 84 4.47 1.21 25.45
C ALA A 84 4.78 2.25 24.38
N ASN A 85 5.72 3.16 24.63
CA ASN A 85 6.07 4.24 23.70
C ASN A 85 6.90 3.74 22.51
N ARG A 86 7.66 2.64 22.67
CA ARG A 86 8.42 2.00 21.57
C ARG A 86 7.54 1.39 20.48
N ARG A 87 6.23 1.26 20.70
CA ARG A 87 5.28 0.78 19.69
C ARG A 87 4.97 1.84 18.64
N ALA A 88 5.25 3.12 18.94
CA ALA A 88 5.02 4.19 18.01
C ALA A 88 5.93 4.07 16.78
N ASP A 89 5.35 4.31 15.62
CA ASP A 89 6.00 4.35 14.32
C ASP A 89 5.47 5.51 13.47
N ILE A 90 5.95 5.60 12.24
CA ILE A 90 5.58 6.65 11.28
C ILE A 90 4.46 6.23 10.32
N SER A 91 3.73 5.17 10.60
CA SER A 91 2.64 4.66 9.75
C SER A 91 1.42 5.57 9.65
N GLY A 92 1.34 6.59 10.52
CA GLY A 92 0.15 7.44 10.68
C GLY A 92 -0.86 6.89 11.69
N ARG A 93 -0.55 5.73 12.31
CA ARG A 93 -1.36 5.15 13.40
C ARG A 93 -1.18 5.87 14.72
N TRP A 94 0.00 6.42 14.96
CA TRP A 94 0.38 6.96 16.26
C TRP A 94 0.33 8.48 16.27
N GLY A 95 -0.14 9.02 17.37
CA GLY A 95 -0.20 10.45 17.61
C GLY A 95 0.29 10.84 19.01
N PHE A 96 0.28 12.13 19.24
CA PHE A 96 0.65 12.75 20.52
C PHE A 96 -0.44 13.73 20.94
N ASP A 97 -1.03 13.54 22.11
CA ASP A 97 -2.12 14.37 22.65
C ASP A 97 -1.63 15.59 23.46
N GLY A 98 -0.30 15.81 23.49
CA GLY A 98 0.35 16.83 24.31
C GLY A 98 1.00 16.27 25.57
N GLN A 99 0.67 15.06 25.97
CA GLN A 99 1.19 14.35 27.14
C GLN A 99 1.67 12.93 26.83
N ASN A 100 0.90 12.18 26.02
CA ASN A 100 1.10 10.77 25.77
C ASN A 100 1.16 10.46 24.29
N VAL A 101 1.90 9.42 23.95
CA VAL A 101 1.75 8.75 22.65
C VAL A 101 0.46 7.95 22.68
N ILE A 102 -0.42 8.23 21.71
CA ILE A 102 -1.75 7.62 21.60
C ILE A 102 -1.90 6.85 20.30
N ASP A 103 -2.73 5.82 20.32
CA ASP A 103 -3.12 5.07 19.11
C ASP A 103 -4.29 5.80 18.43
N LEU A 104 -4.08 6.29 17.23
CA LEU A 104 -5.09 6.99 16.42
C LEU A 104 -5.92 6.04 15.56
N MET A 105 -5.68 4.71 15.66
CA MET A 105 -6.44 3.72 14.92
C MET A 105 -7.86 3.64 15.47
N THR A 106 -8.82 3.70 14.58
CA THR A 106 -10.23 3.45 14.89
C THR A 106 -10.71 2.24 14.10
N PRO A 107 -11.85 1.60 14.48
CA PRO A 107 -12.42 0.51 13.70
C PRO A 107 -12.67 0.91 12.24
N GLU A 108 -13.09 2.15 11.98
CA GLU A 108 -13.34 2.66 10.62
C GLU A 108 -12.04 2.75 9.81
N LYS A 109 -10.95 3.26 10.42
CA LYS A 109 -9.63 3.30 9.77
C LYS A 109 -9.10 1.90 9.50
N ALA A 110 -9.25 0.98 10.44
CA ALA A 110 -8.85 -0.41 10.29
C ALA A 110 -9.63 -1.09 9.15
N ARG A 111 -10.96 -0.93 9.09
CA ARG A 111 -11.79 -1.43 7.99
C ARG A 111 -11.40 -0.82 6.66
N ARG A 112 -11.15 0.48 6.60
CA ARG A 112 -10.67 1.14 5.37
C ARG A 112 -9.38 0.51 4.87
N THR A 113 -8.38 0.35 5.74
CA THR A 113 -7.11 -0.30 5.40
C THR A 113 -7.34 -1.71 4.85
N LYS A 114 -8.23 -2.48 5.50
CA LYS A 114 -8.53 -3.85 5.10
C LYS A 114 -9.33 -3.91 3.78
N ARG A 115 -10.25 -2.97 3.54
CA ARG A 115 -10.93 -2.84 2.24
C ARG A 115 -9.96 -2.55 1.10
N ASP A 116 -8.95 -1.73 1.34
CA ASP A 116 -7.92 -1.44 0.34
C ASP A 116 -7.06 -2.69 0.04
N GLU A 117 -6.79 -3.51 1.06
CA GLU A 117 -6.11 -4.80 0.89
C GLU A 117 -6.97 -5.80 0.09
N ILE A 118 -8.27 -5.90 0.39
CA ILE A 118 -9.24 -6.72 -0.34
C ILE A 118 -9.33 -6.28 -1.81
N ASN A 119 -9.38 -4.97 -2.07
CA ASN A 119 -9.44 -4.44 -3.43
C ASN A 119 -8.15 -4.74 -4.22
N ARG A 120 -6.98 -4.65 -3.58
CA ARG A 120 -5.70 -5.05 -4.20
C ARG A 120 -5.64 -6.55 -4.47
N TRP A 121 -6.16 -7.39 -3.55
CA TRP A 121 -6.30 -8.82 -3.79
C TRP A 121 -7.15 -9.10 -5.02
N ARG A 122 -8.35 -8.50 -5.11
CA ARG A 122 -9.20 -8.61 -6.29
C ARG A 122 -8.45 -8.27 -7.57
N GLY A 123 -7.78 -7.12 -7.63
CA GLY A 123 -7.04 -6.70 -8.82
C GLY A 123 -5.96 -7.70 -9.24
N ARG A 124 -5.27 -8.34 -8.27
CA ARG A 124 -4.32 -9.41 -8.57
C ARG A 124 -5.00 -10.66 -9.14
N GLN A 125 -6.15 -11.07 -8.56
CA GLN A 125 -6.89 -12.24 -9.04
C GLN A 125 -7.46 -12.02 -10.45
N GLU A 126 -8.01 -10.83 -10.75
CA GLU A 126 -8.54 -10.48 -12.07
C GLU A 126 -7.44 -10.29 -13.13
N GLY A 127 -6.21 -10.08 -12.74
CA GLY A 127 -5.05 -10.01 -13.62
C GLY A 127 -4.38 -11.35 -13.85
N GLY A 128 -4.77 -12.39 -13.11
CA GLY A 128 -4.20 -13.74 -13.24
C GLY A 128 -4.81 -14.53 -14.40
N ASN A 129 -4.09 -15.57 -14.82
CA ASN A 129 -4.64 -16.59 -15.71
C ASN A 129 -5.46 -17.59 -14.91
N VAL A 130 -6.46 -18.17 -15.55
CA VAL A 130 -7.20 -19.34 -15.08
C VAL A 130 -7.08 -20.45 -16.11
N SER A 131 -6.92 -21.69 -15.67
CA SER A 131 -6.93 -22.83 -16.56
C SER A 131 -8.28 -23.56 -16.48
N PHE A 132 -8.68 -24.18 -17.60
CA PHE A 132 -9.91 -24.96 -17.72
C PHE A 132 -9.68 -26.16 -18.65
N ASP A 133 -10.50 -27.17 -18.48
CA ASP A 133 -10.44 -28.38 -19.31
C ASP A 133 -11.47 -28.30 -20.46
N TRP A 134 -11.03 -28.50 -21.69
CA TRP A 134 -11.89 -28.56 -22.85
C TRP A 134 -11.31 -29.54 -23.90
N ASN A 135 -12.16 -30.36 -24.47
CA ASN A 135 -11.81 -31.32 -25.52
C ASN A 135 -10.58 -32.18 -25.22
N GLY A 136 -10.45 -32.65 -23.97
CA GLY A 136 -9.36 -33.52 -23.52
C GLY A 136 -8.02 -32.85 -23.26
N HIS A 137 -7.97 -31.53 -23.37
CA HIS A 137 -6.80 -30.68 -23.07
C HIS A 137 -7.09 -29.68 -22.00
N LYS A 138 -6.03 -29.21 -21.31
CA LYS A 138 -6.07 -28.11 -20.37
C LYS A 138 -5.67 -26.84 -21.09
N TRP A 139 -6.46 -25.79 -20.95
CA TRP A 139 -6.28 -24.51 -21.63
C TRP A 139 -6.13 -23.35 -20.66
N ASP A 140 -5.33 -22.36 -21.04
CA ASP A 140 -5.25 -21.09 -20.32
C ASP A 140 -6.31 -20.11 -20.78
N ALA A 141 -6.92 -19.42 -19.82
CA ALA A 141 -7.79 -18.29 -20.03
C ALA A 141 -7.27 -17.06 -19.28
N GLY A 142 -7.33 -15.91 -19.92
CA GLY A 142 -6.87 -14.64 -19.38
C GLY A 142 -6.77 -13.56 -20.45
N LYS A 143 -6.41 -12.37 -20.04
CA LYS A 143 -6.31 -11.20 -20.95
C LYS A 143 -5.28 -11.44 -22.05
N ASP A 144 -4.14 -12.03 -21.71
CA ASP A 144 -3.07 -12.31 -22.68
C ASP A 144 -3.48 -13.41 -23.67
N THR A 145 -4.21 -14.41 -23.21
CA THR A 145 -4.76 -15.45 -24.10
C THR A 145 -5.78 -14.85 -25.07
N LEU A 146 -6.69 -13.99 -24.59
CA LEU A 146 -7.63 -13.30 -25.47
C LEU A 146 -6.92 -12.40 -26.48
N ALA A 147 -5.88 -11.67 -26.06
CA ALA A 147 -5.12 -10.81 -26.97
C ALA A 147 -4.43 -11.62 -28.09
N ARG A 148 -3.96 -12.84 -27.78
CA ARG A 148 -3.32 -13.74 -28.76
C ARG A 148 -4.31 -14.42 -29.68
N ILE A 149 -5.47 -14.89 -29.17
CA ILE A 149 -6.44 -15.64 -29.99
C ILE A 149 -7.26 -14.73 -30.92
N THR A 150 -7.53 -13.48 -30.51
CA THR A 150 -8.35 -12.54 -31.28
C THR A 150 -7.89 -12.35 -32.74
N PRO A 151 -6.62 -12.04 -33.04
CA PRO A 151 -6.17 -11.91 -34.44
C PRO A 151 -6.22 -13.24 -35.21
N VAL A 152 -6.03 -14.37 -34.53
CA VAL A 152 -6.10 -15.69 -35.15
C VAL A 152 -7.52 -16.02 -35.59
N LEU A 153 -8.53 -15.65 -34.77
CA LEU A 153 -9.95 -15.81 -35.14
C LEU A 153 -10.32 -15.02 -36.39
N ILE A 154 -9.75 -13.84 -36.58
CA ILE A 154 -9.99 -13.04 -37.84
C ILE A 154 -9.46 -13.82 -39.06
N VAL A 155 -8.27 -14.39 -38.95
CA VAL A 155 -7.65 -15.19 -40.01
C VAL A 155 -8.42 -16.49 -40.27
N ALA A 156 -8.85 -17.16 -39.18
CA ALA A 156 -9.67 -18.35 -39.24
C ALA A 156 -11.01 -18.14 -39.95
N SER A 157 -11.72 -17.04 -39.57
CA SER A 157 -13.00 -16.65 -40.13
C SER A 157 -12.89 -16.30 -41.63
N ALA A 158 -11.72 -15.83 -42.09
CA ALA A 158 -11.45 -15.58 -43.52
C ALA A 158 -11.04 -16.86 -44.31
N GLY A 159 -11.00 -18.01 -43.67
CA GLY A 159 -10.54 -19.29 -44.30
C GLY A 159 -9.04 -19.27 -44.65
N LYS A 160 -8.22 -18.49 -43.99
CA LYS A 160 -6.81 -18.27 -44.30
C LYS A 160 -5.85 -18.83 -43.23
N LEU A 161 -6.30 -19.78 -42.41
CA LEU A 161 -5.38 -20.46 -41.51
C LEU A 161 -4.33 -21.23 -42.32
N PRO A 162 -3.04 -21.21 -41.89
CA PRO A 162 -2.00 -22.02 -42.51
C PRO A 162 -2.31 -23.52 -42.39
N ALA A 163 -1.90 -24.31 -43.36
CA ALA A 163 -1.99 -25.76 -43.25
C ALA A 163 -1.18 -26.25 -42.05
N GLY A 164 -1.78 -27.16 -41.24
CA GLY A 164 -1.12 -27.71 -40.04
C GLY A 164 -1.08 -26.71 -38.87
N PHE A 165 -1.96 -25.75 -38.85
CA PHE A 165 -2.07 -24.81 -37.73
C PHE A 165 -2.38 -25.54 -36.41
N PHE A 166 -1.75 -25.12 -35.34
CA PHE A 166 -1.98 -25.63 -33.98
C PHE A 166 -2.07 -24.48 -32.97
N TRP A 167 -2.72 -24.74 -31.85
CA TRP A 167 -2.70 -23.89 -30.69
C TRP A 167 -2.01 -24.61 -29.53
N THR A 168 -1.25 -23.91 -28.70
CA THR A 168 -0.55 -24.55 -27.58
C THR A 168 -1.47 -24.56 -26.36
N ASP A 169 -1.62 -25.71 -25.74
CA ASP A 169 -2.39 -25.90 -24.50
C ASP A 169 -1.61 -25.44 -23.26
N ALA A 170 -2.21 -25.52 -22.07
CA ALA A 170 -1.61 -25.08 -20.81
C ALA A 170 -0.42 -25.97 -20.36
N ASP A 171 -0.26 -27.14 -20.94
CA ASP A 171 0.83 -28.07 -20.66
C ASP A 171 1.92 -28.03 -21.77
N ASP A 172 1.93 -26.94 -22.57
CA ASP A 172 2.85 -26.70 -23.69
C ASP A 172 2.78 -27.70 -24.83
N ASN A 173 1.66 -28.43 -24.99
CA ASN A 173 1.47 -29.32 -26.12
C ASN A 173 0.89 -28.57 -27.33
N ASN A 174 1.42 -28.89 -28.52
CA ASN A 174 0.87 -28.36 -29.78
C ASN A 174 -0.36 -29.17 -30.18
N VAL A 175 -1.55 -28.60 -30.06
CA VAL A 175 -2.82 -29.23 -30.40
C VAL A 175 -3.29 -28.73 -31.77
N PRO A 176 -3.41 -29.62 -32.78
CA PRO A 176 -4.00 -29.25 -34.05
C PRO A 176 -5.44 -28.78 -33.88
N VAL A 177 -5.77 -27.61 -34.42
CA VAL A 177 -7.09 -26.99 -34.30
C VAL A 177 -7.59 -26.49 -35.64
N SER A 178 -8.87 -26.68 -35.90
CA SER A 178 -9.58 -26.11 -37.05
C SER A 178 -10.07 -24.65 -36.72
N ALA A 179 -10.63 -23.98 -37.73
CA ALA A 179 -11.29 -22.72 -37.52
C ALA A 179 -12.47 -22.78 -36.55
N ASP A 180 -13.26 -23.86 -36.63
CA ASP A 180 -14.40 -24.09 -35.75
C ASP A 180 -13.95 -24.39 -34.31
N ASP A 181 -12.87 -25.18 -34.14
CA ASP A 181 -12.28 -25.43 -32.82
C ASP A 181 -11.79 -24.15 -32.16
N LEU A 182 -11.17 -23.22 -32.92
CA LEU A 182 -10.71 -21.92 -32.39
C LEU A 182 -11.88 -21.04 -31.97
N ILE A 183 -12.99 -21.04 -32.70
CA ILE A 183 -14.20 -20.29 -32.34
C ILE A 183 -14.78 -20.83 -31.02
N GLN A 184 -14.88 -22.16 -30.89
CA GLN A 184 -15.36 -22.80 -29.67
C GLN A 184 -14.40 -22.57 -28.48
N LEU A 185 -13.09 -22.73 -28.69
CA LEU A 185 -12.07 -22.50 -27.69
C LEU A 185 -12.16 -21.06 -27.16
N ASN A 186 -12.34 -20.07 -28.03
CA ASN A 186 -12.53 -18.68 -27.61
C ASN A 186 -13.80 -18.46 -26.77
N GLN A 187 -14.88 -19.17 -27.06
CA GLN A 187 -16.10 -19.14 -26.26
C GLN A 187 -15.85 -19.74 -24.86
N GLU A 188 -15.18 -20.87 -24.79
CA GLU A 188 -14.83 -21.53 -23.51
C GLU A 188 -13.85 -20.70 -22.67
N ILE A 189 -12.87 -20.03 -23.31
CA ILE A 189 -12.00 -19.04 -22.65
C ILE A 189 -12.85 -17.93 -22.01
N ALA A 190 -13.82 -17.39 -22.76
CA ALA A 190 -14.69 -16.33 -22.26
C ALA A 190 -15.55 -16.84 -21.07
N VAL A 191 -16.11 -18.05 -21.17
CA VAL A 191 -16.87 -18.67 -20.06
C VAL A 191 -15.99 -18.86 -18.82
N ALA A 192 -14.80 -19.41 -18.98
CA ALA A 192 -13.86 -19.64 -17.87
C ALA A 192 -13.52 -18.32 -17.16
N MET A 193 -13.24 -17.25 -17.92
CA MET A 193 -12.96 -15.93 -17.36
C MET A 193 -14.15 -15.33 -16.63
N VAL A 194 -15.37 -15.45 -17.16
CA VAL A 194 -16.60 -14.94 -16.51
C VAL A 194 -16.85 -15.71 -15.20
N MET A 195 -16.74 -17.02 -15.21
CA MET A 195 -16.93 -17.85 -14.01
C MET A 195 -15.89 -17.56 -12.94
N GLN A 196 -14.64 -17.36 -13.31
CA GLN A 196 -13.59 -16.95 -12.38
C GLN A 196 -13.85 -15.54 -11.83
N GLY A 197 -14.25 -14.60 -12.70
CA GLY A 197 -14.62 -13.24 -12.30
C GLY A 197 -15.76 -13.22 -11.28
N LEU A 198 -16.77 -14.07 -11.44
CA LEU A 198 -17.87 -14.22 -10.50
C LEU A 198 -17.37 -14.73 -9.13
N LYS A 199 -16.56 -15.80 -9.10
CA LYS A 199 -15.97 -16.33 -7.87
C LYS A 199 -15.14 -15.27 -7.13
N ILE A 200 -14.34 -14.50 -7.85
CA ILE A 200 -13.53 -13.39 -7.28
C ILE A 200 -14.46 -12.34 -6.68
N HIS A 201 -15.53 -11.97 -7.39
CA HIS A 201 -16.48 -10.97 -6.92
C HIS A 201 -17.22 -11.44 -5.65
N GLU A 202 -17.75 -12.64 -5.65
CA GLU A 202 -18.43 -13.23 -4.49
C GLU A 202 -17.51 -13.28 -3.27
N ARG A 203 -16.27 -13.73 -3.45
CA ARG A 203 -15.28 -13.76 -2.37
C ARG A 203 -14.95 -12.36 -1.86
N GLN A 204 -14.79 -11.39 -2.76
CA GLN A 204 -14.56 -9.99 -2.37
C GLN A 204 -15.72 -9.46 -1.51
N GLN A 205 -16.96 -9.69 -1.93
CA GLN A 205 -18.14 -9.25 -1.18
C GLN A 205 -18.18 -9.89 0.19
N LYS A 206 -17.95 -11.20 0.25
CA LYS A 206 -17.90 -11.91 1.53
C LYS A 206 -16.85 -11.32 2.47
N MET A 207 -15.62 -11.12 2.02
CA MET A 207 -14.57 -10.52 2.84
C MET A 207 -14.93 -9.12 3.35
N LYS A 208 -15.60 -8.31 2.52
CA LYS A 208 -16.08 -6.98 2.94
C LYS A 208 -17.16 -7.07 4.01
N LEU A 209 -18.08 -8.02 3.91
CA LEU A 209 -19.10 -8.25 4.94
C LEU A 209 -18.46 -8.75 6.23
N ASP A 210 -17.55 -9.72 6.15
CA ASP A 210 -16.88 -10.30 7.31
C ASP A 210 -16.18 -9.20 8.15
N ILE A 211 -15.47 -8.26 7.51
CA ILE A 211 -14.79 -7.17 8.25
C ILE A 211 -15.75 -6.12 8.82
N GLU A 212 -16.97 -5.98 8.29
CA GLU A 212 -17.99 -5.09 8.89
C GLU A 212 -18.54 -5.66 10.20
N GLU A 213 -18.63 -6.98 10.33
CA GLU A 213 -19.12 -7.65 11.53
C GLU A 213 -18.09 -7.63 12.67
N LEU A 214 -16.80 -7.44 12.36
CA LEU A 214 -15.74 -7.38 13.36
C LEU A 214 -15.78 -6.04 14.11
N THR A 215 -15.74 -6.11 15.45
CA THR A 215 -15.82 -4.92 16.32
C THR A 215 -14.46 -4.52 16.90
N ARG A 216 -13.54 -5.47 17.09
CA ARG A 216 -12.21 -5.21 17.67
C ARG A 216 -11.21 -4.85 16.58
N ILE A 217 -10.47 -3.78 16.78
CA ILE A 217 -9.47 -3.28 15.83
C ILE A 217 -8.47 -4.37 15.42
N ASN A 218 -7.98 -5.15 16.39
CA ASN A 218 -7.01 -6.20 16.10
C ASN A 218 -7.61 -7.28 15.21
N ASP A 219 -8.84 -7.73 15.48
CA ASP A 219 -9.52 -8.75 14.67
C ASP A 219 -9.69 -8.27 13.22
N ILE A 220 -10.03 -6.98 13.04
CA ILE A 220 -10.12 -6.37 11.71
C ILE A 220 -8.75 -6.37 11.01
N LEU A 221 -7.70 -5.94 11.69
CA LEU A 221 -6.35 -5.84 11.12
C LEU A 221 -5.72 -7.22 10.83
N GLU A 222 -6.06 -8.24 11.63
CA GLU A 222 -5.58 -9.61 11.49
C GLU A 222 -6.43 -10.45 10.52
N TYR A 223 -7.57 -9.92 10.04
CA TYR A 223 -8.41 -10.62 9.07
C TYR A 223 -7.62 -11.05 7.83
N SER A 224 -7.69 -12.34 7.49
CA SER A 224 -6.94 -12.93 6.37
C SER A 224 -7.63 -12.64 5.04
N VAL A 225 -6.93 -11.91 4.16
CA VAL A 225 -7.42 -11.57 2.82
C VAL A 225 -6.93 -12.59 1.81
N GLY A 226 -7.86 -13.33 1.21
CA GLY A 226 -7.54 -14.39 0.25
C GLY A 226 -8.74 -15.26 -0.08
N TRP A 227 -8.49 -16.34 -0.82
CA TRP A 227 -9.46 -17.43 -0.95
C TRP A 227 -9.72 -18.04 0.43
N GLY A 228 -10.97 -18.32 0.77
CA GLY A 228 -11.30 -19.05 2.00
C GLY A 228 -10.77 -20.49 1.91
N GLU A 229 -10.48 -21.07 3.08
CA GLU A 229 -10.25 -22.51 3.19
C GLU A 229 -11.50 -23.30 2.84
#